data_eeebe4eb587efeab4a7392c87db29bc2
#
_entry.id   eeebe4eb587efeab4a7392c87db29bc2
#
_cell.length_a   1.000
_cell.length_b   1.000
_cell.length_c   1.000
_cell.angle_alpha   90.00
_cell.angle_beta   90.00
_cell.angle_gamma   90.00
#
_symmetry.space_group_name_H-M   'P 1'
#
loop_
_entity.id
_entity.type
_entity.pdbx_description
1 polymer ?
#
loop_
_entity_poly.entity_id
_entity_poly.type
_entity_poly.pdbx_seq_one_letter_code
_entity_poly.pdbx_strand_id
1 'polypeptide(L)'
;EVFDFKAGGHISRNPQRHTRWPEQPEHFRPALTEFFTAFTEVAETTMRMVLSGLGLPTDAADSTMERGFGSAHTSAARLNFYPAQDPVPAAERDSVTPLGDMALHHHTDPGAITLLLQDDCGGLQARSRAHGWIDVPPLAGAIVVNVGDILQVWTNDRCTAGVHRVVPITAPQGRISIPFFYQPKVDAVVEPWLAGAETPHYRAFSWQEYIRGRVTDNYSDIGEEDIQIDRYKVA
;
A
#
# COMPACT_ATOMS: atom_id res chain seq x y z
N GLU A 1 12.79 2.84 -10.31
CA GLU A 1 13.07 4.01 -9.44
C GLU A 1 11.85 4.32 -8.59
N VAL A 2 12.07 4.74 -7.34
CA VAL A 2 10.96 5.02 -6.42
C VAL A 2 11.19 6.33 -5.66
N PHE A 3 10.09 7.04 -5.36
CA PHE A 3 10.10 8.21 -4.49
C PHE A 3 8.90 8.14 -3.54
N ASP A 4 9.17 7.95 -2.25
CA ASP A 4 8.14 7.90 -1.21
C ASP A 4 7.88 9.28 -0.62
N PHE A 5 6.61 9.65 -0.47
CA PHE A 5 6.24 10.92 0.12
C PHE A 5 5.00 10.85 1.01
N LYS A 6 4.93 11.79 1.94
CA LYS A 6 3.80 12.06 2.82
C LYS A 6 3.51 13.54 2.77
N ALA A 7 2.26 13.92 2.61
CA ALA A 7 1.86 15.31 2.72
C ALA A 7 1.49 15.61 4.18
N GLY A 8 2.04 16.67 4.70
CA GLY A 8 1.76 17.13 6.04
C GLY A 8 2.69 16.57 7.10
N GLY A 9 2.91 17.41 8.12
CA GLY A 9 3.96 17.29 9.12
C GLY A 9 4.00 15.97 9.88
N HIS A 10 5.16 15.59 10.18
CA HIS A 10 5.68 14.99 11.41
C HIS A 10 4.92 13.84 12.06
N ILE A 11 4.76 12.73 11.37
CA ILE A 11 4.37 11.48 12.02
C ILE A 11 5.57 10.80 12.71
N SER A 12 6.78 11.24 12.42
CA SER A 12 8.00 10.71 13.04
C SER A 12 8.89 11.82 13.56
N ARG A 13 9.32 11.71 14.84
CA ARG A 13 10.37 12.56 15.41
C ARG A 13 11.75 12.27 14.82
N ASN A 14 11.90 11.21 14.00
CA ASN A 14 13.14 10.90 13.33
C ASN A 14 13.24 11.66 12.00
N PRO A 15 14.17 12.62 11.85
CA PRO A 15 14.36 13.40 10.62
C PRO A 15 14.63 12.54 9.37
N GLN A 16 15.19 11.34 9.53
CA GLN A 16 15.45 10.40 8.41
C GLN A 16 14.19 9.80 7.81
N ARG A 17 13.04 9.93 8.49
CA ARG A 17 11.73 9.47 8.01
C ARG A 17 10.90 10.57 7.36
N HIS A 18 11.45 11.77 7.23
CA HIS A 18 10.80 12.86 6.54
C HIS A 18 11.00 12.71 5.03
N THR A 19 9.99 13.10 4.25
CA THR A 19 10.13 13.20 2.80
C THR A 19 11.26 14.16 2.45
N ARG A 20 12.22 13.68 1.69
CA ARG A 20 13.31 14.51 1.15
C ARG A 20 12.87 15.07 -0.19
N TRP A 21 12.22 16.22 -0.14
CA TRP A 21 11.74 16.90 -1.34
C TRP A 21 12.90 17.42 -2.19
N PRO A 22 12.91 17.18 -3.50
CA PRO A 22 13.86 17.82 -4.40
C PRO A 22 13.58 19.32 -4.47
N GLU A 23 14.62 20.13 -4.69
CA GLU A 23 14.48 21.57 -4.86
C GLU A 23 13.88 21.93 -6.21
N GLN A 24 14.10 21.09 -7.20
CA GLN A 24 13.61 21.28 -8.57
C GLN A 24 12.90 20.02 -9.07
N PRO A 25 11.86 20.15 -9.90
CA PRO A 25 11.20 21.41 -10.30
C PRO A 25 10.34 22.00 -9.16
N GLU A 26 10.22 23.33 -9.09
CA GLU A 26 9.52 24.04 -8.00
C GLU A 26 8.07 23.57 -7.79
N HIS A 27 7.38 23.17 -8.84
CA HIS A 27 6.00 22.69 -8.78
C HIS A 27 5.87 21.24 -8.28
N PHE A 28 6.96 20.48 -8.15
CA PHE A 28 6.92 19.06 -7.78
C PHE A 28 6.25 18.81 -6.43
N ARG A 29 6.72 19.48 -5.39
CA ARG A 29 6.14 19.35 -4.05
C ARG A 29 4.69 19.83 -3.96
N PRO A 30 4.30 21.01 -4.49
CA PRO A 30 2.91 21.45 -4.52
C PRO A 30 1.98 20.43 -5.19
N ALA A 31 2.32 19.94 -6.39
CA ALA A 31 1.51 18.99 -7.13
C ALA A 31 1.31 17.67 -6.35
N LEU A 32 2.36 17.12 -5.75
CA LEU A 32 2.25 15.89 -4.97
C LEU A 32 1.51 16.09 -3.62
N THR A 33 1.55 17.30 -3.06
CA THR A 33 0.78 17.64 -1.86
C THR A 33 -0.72 17.71 -2.19
N GLU A 34 -1.08 18.32 -3.32
CA GLU A 34 -2.46 18.35 -3.84
C GLU A 34 -2.96 16.93 -4.12
N PHE A 35 -2.18 16.13 -4.84
CA PHE A 35 -2.47 14.71 -5.09
C PHE A 35 -2.74 13.96 -3.79
N PHE A 36 -1.87 14.10 -2.80
CA PHE A 36 -2.01 13.41 -1.52
C PHE A 36 -3.31 13.79 -0.80
N THR A 37 -3.66 15.07 -0.80
CA THR A 37 -4.91 15.56 -0.19
C THR A 37 -6.13 14.97 -0.89
N ALA A 38 -6.17 15.05 -2.22
CA ALA A 38 -7.28 14.50 -3.02
C ALA A 38 -7.42 12.98 -2.83
N PHE A 39 -6.30 12.25 -2.83
CA PHE A 39 -6.33 10.80 -2.63
C PHE A 39 -6.68 10.39 -1.19
N THR A 40 -6.41 11.22 -0.20
CA THR A 40 -6.89 11.01 1.17
C THR A 40 -8.42 11.04 1.21
N GLU A 41 -9.06 12.06 0.60
CA GLU A 41 -10.52 12.17 0.53
C GLU A 41 -11.17 11.00 -0.22
N VAL A 42 -10.57 10.58 -1.34
CA VAL A 42 -11.03 9.40 -2.10
C VAL A 42 -10.89 8.12 -1.26
N ALA A 43 -9.78 7.96 -0.54
CA ALA A 43 -9.55 6.79 0.31
C ALA A 43 -10.55 6.72 1.47
N GLU A 44 -10.82 7.83 2.15
CA GLU A 44 -11.82 7.91 3.20
C GLU A 44 -13.21 7.55 2.68
N THR A 45 -13.60 8.11 1.54
CA THR A 45 -14.87 7.81 0.89
C THR A 45 -14.95 6.32 0.53
N THR A 46 -13.90 5.78 -0.08
CA THR A 46 -13.81 4.37 -0.46
C THR A 46 -13.94 3.45 0.76
N MET A 47 -13.25 3.76 1.85
CA MET A 47 -13.37 2.98 3.09
C MET A 47 -14.76 3.02 3.68
N ARG A 48 -15.44 4.19 3.69
CA ARG A 48 -16.86 4.28 4.13
C ARG A 48 -17.77 3.42 3.27
N MET A 49 -17.56 3.40 1.95
CA MET A 49 -18.30 2.52 1.04
C MET A 49 -18.05 1.04 1.34
N VAL A 50 -16.80 0.65 1.62
CA VAL A 50 -16.46 -0.73 2.03
C VAL A 50 -17.15 -1.09 3.33
N LEU A 51 -17.10 -0.25 4.36
CA LEU A 51 -17.74 -0.47 5.65
C LEU A 51 -19.27 -0.60 5.51
N SER A 52 -19.88 0.26 4.70
CA SER A 52 -21.31 0.18 4.37
C SER A 52 -21.65 -1.13 3.65
N GLY A 53 -20.83 -1.53 2.67
CA GLY A 53 -20.97 -2.80 1.95
C GLY A 53 -20.83 -4.04 2.86
N LEU A 54 -20.11 -3.90 3.97
CA LEU A 54 -20.00 -4.92 5.03
C LEU A 54 -21.16 -4.90 6.02
N GLY A 55 -22.11 -3.97 5.84
CA GLY A 55 -23.33 -3.87 6.63
C GLY A 55 -23.21 -2.98 7.87
N LEU A 56 -22.17 -2.15 8.00
CA LEU A 56 -22.06 -1.21 9.11
C LEU A 56 -23.00 -0.01 8.88
N PRO A 57 -23.82 0.38 9.87
CA PRO A 57 -24.52 1.66 9.87
C PRO A 57 -23.55 2.84 9.79
N THR A 58 -24.00 3.99 9.29
CA THR A 58 -23.15 5.16 9.05
C THR A 58 -22.40 5.64 10.29
N ASP A 59 -23.07 5.73 11.43
CA ASP A 59 -22.48 6.13 12.70
C ASP A 59 -21.40 5.14 13.20
N ALA A 60 -21.64 3.84 13.00
CA ALA A 60 -20.65 2.81 13.29
C ALA A 60 -19.45 2.88 12.33
N ALA A 61 -19.70 3.15 11.06
CA ALA A 61 -18.64 3.36 10.08
C ALA A 61 -17.79 4.59 10.42
N ASP A 62 -18.41 5.71 10.78
CA ASP A 62 -17.69 6.93 11.18
C ASP A 62 -16.85 6.71 12.44
N SER A 63 -17.42 6.06 13.47
CA SER A 63 -16.68 5.68 14.67
C SER A 63 -15.48 4.75 14.37
N THR A 64 -15.66 3.83 13.43
CA THR A 64 -14.59 2.91 12.99
C THR A 64 -13.50 3.65 12.25
N MET A 65 -13.85 4.59 11.36
CA MET A 65 -12.90 5.44 10.67
C MET A 65 -12.07 6.27 11.65
N GLU A 66 -12.70 6.90 12.63
CA GLU A 66 -11.99 7.69 13.65
C GLU A 66 -11.04 6.82 14.50
N ARG A 67 -11.46 5.62 14.91
CA ARG A 67 -10.60 4.71 15.67
C ARG A 67 -9.42 4.21 14.86
N GLY A 68 -9.63 3.88 13.59
CA GLY A 68 -8.60 3.32 12.72
C GLY A 68 -7.62 4.35 12.17
N PHE A 69 -8.14 5.49 11.78
CA PHE A 69 -7.37 6.49 11.02
C PHE A 69 -7.33 7.86 11.70
N GLY A 70 -8.48 8.51 11.89
CA GLY A 70 -8.55 9.88 12.40
C GLY A 70 -7.70 10.85 11.57
N SER A 71 -7.38 11.99 12.14
CA SER A 71 -6.50 13.00 11.52
C SER A 71 -5.00 12.62 11.57
N ALA A 72 -4.66 11.55 12.26
CA ALA A 72 -3.28 11.11 12.50
C ALA A 72 -2.91 9.83 11.73
N HIS A 73 -3.61 9.52 10.63
CA HIS A 73 -3.31 8.38 9.78
C HIS A 73 -1.86 8.44 9.24
N THR A 74 -1.23 7.28 9.08
CA THR A 74 0.17 7.17 8.63
C THR A 74 0.32 6.95 7.14
N SER A 75 -0.71 7.28 6.36
CA SER A 75 -0.75 7.09 4.91
C SER A 75 0.46 7.67 4.20
N ALA A 76 0.83 7.03 3.12
CA ALA A 76 1.97 7.42 2.28
C ALA A 76 1.61 7.20 0.80
N ALA A 77 2.29 7.90 -0.06
CA ALA A 77 2.23 7.65 -1.49
C ALA A 77 3.64 7.42 -2.05
N ARG A 78 3.69 6.73 -3.17
CA ARG A 78 4.94 6.39 -3.85
C ARG A 78 4.82 6.70 -5.34
N LEU A 79 5.83 7.35 -5.90
CA LEU A 79 6.02 7.39 -7.34
C LEU A 79 6.88 6.19 -7.72
N ASN A 80 6.39 5.35 -8.63
CA ASN A 80 7.15 4.26 -9.23
C ASN A 80 7.42 4.56 -10.70
N PHE A 81 8.65 4.42 -11.11
CA PHE A 81 9.05 4.35 -12.49
C PHE A 81 9.70 3.00 -12.78
N TYR A 82 9.14 2.27 -13.73
CA TYR A 82 9.65 0.99 -14.20
C TYR A 82 10.20 1.19 -15.61
N PRO A 83 11.52 1.28 -15.78
CA PRO A 83 12.13 1.45 -17.10
C PRO A 83 11.97 0.18 -17.95
N ALA A 84 11.88 0.35 -19.27
CA ALA A 84 11.84 -0.78 -20.22
C ALA A 84 13.17 -1.52 -20.32
N GLN A 85 14.27 -0.86 -19.96
CA GLN A 85 15.61 -1.41 -19.94
C GLN A 85 16.24 -1.16 -18.58
N ASP A 86 17.11 -2.06 -18.15
CA ASP A 86 17.87 -1.90 -16.93
C ASP A 86 18.66 -0.57 -16.96
N PRO A 87 18.38 0.38 -16.05
CA PRO A 87 19.08 1.65 -16.00
C PRO A 87 20.53 1.52 -15.49
N VAL A 88 20.89 0.37 -14.87
CA VAL A 88 22.24 0.14 -14.35
C VAL A 88 23.20 -0.17 -15.51
N PRO A 89 24.28 0.60 -15.68
CA PRO A 89 25.29 0.33 -16.69
C PRO A 89 25.85 -1.09 -16.59
N ALA A 90 26.14 -1.74 -17.72
CA ALA A 90 26.65 -3.11 -17.74
C ALA A 90 27.92 -3.30 -16.87
N ALA A 91 28.76 -2.26 -16.77
CA ALA A 91 29.96 -2.27 -15.94
C ALA A 91 29.69 -2.25 -14.42
N GLU A 92 28.48 -1.87 -14.02
CA GLU A 92 28.06 -1.79 -12.62
C GLU A 92 27.17 -2.99 -12.21
N ARG A 93 26.73 -3.81 -13.17
CA ARG A 93 25.81 -4.93 -12.93
C ARG A 93 26.40 -6.03 -12.05
N ASP A 94 27.71 -6.21 -12.08
CA ASP A 94 28.40 -7.23 -11.26
C ASP A 94 28.36 -6.89 -9.76
N SER A 95 28.06 -5.64 -9.41
CA SER A 95 27.98 -5.15 -8.03
C SER A 95 26.57 -5.08 -7.46
N VAL A 96 25.53 -5.32 -8.28
CA VAL A 96 24.11 -5.29 -7.88
C VAL A 96 23.46 -6.62 -8.15
N THR A 97 22.52 -7.00 -7.29
CA THR A 97 21.66 -8.17 -7.52
C THR A 97 20.95 -8.03 -8.85
N PRO A 98 21.03 -9.03 -9.76
CA PRO A 98 20.32 -8.98 -11.03
C PRO A 98 18.84 -8.68 -10.82
N LEU A 99 18.26 -7.82 -11.67
CA LEU A 99 16.81 -7.66 -11.70
C LEU A 99 16.18 -9.03 -11.95
N GLY A 100 15.27 -9.44 -11.05
CA GLY A 100 14.56 -10.71 -11.21
C GLY A 100 13.63 -10.69 -12.44
N ASP A 101 12.96 -11.81 -12.68
CA ASP A 101 12.01 -11.99 -13.79
C ASP A 101 10.75 -11.10 -13.71
N MET A 102 10.65 -10.24 -12.68
CA MET A 102 9.51 -9.37 -12.41
C MET A 102 9.97 -7.94 -12.17
N ALA A 103 9.18 -6.97 -12.66
CA ALA A 103 9.41 -5.56 -12.34
C ALA A 103 9.06 -5.26 -10.85
N LEU A 104 8.09 -6.01 -10.31
CA LEU A 104 7.79 -6.05 -8.88
C LEU A 104 7.25 -7.44 -8.52
N HIS A 105 7.90 -8.12 -7.58
CA HIS A 105 7.47 -9.43 -7.11
C HIS A 105 6.10 -9.40 -6.43
N HIS A 106 5.45 -10.57 -6.36
CA HIS A 106 4.14 -10.68 -5.74
C HIS A 106 4.20 -10.39 -4.24
N HIS A 107 3.24 -9.60 -3.79
CA HIS A 107 3.10 -9.19 -2.40
C HIS A 107 1.67 -8.76 -2.10
N THR A 108 1.39 -8.52 -0.84
CA THR A 108 0.22 -7.78 -0.36
C THR A 108 0.66 -6.44 0.20
N ASP A 109 -0.25 -5.46 0.23
CA ASP A 109 0.00 -4.18 0.86
C ASP A 109 -0.31 -4.22 2.36
N PRO A 110 0.54 -3.64 3.21
CA PRO A 110 0.36 -3.73 4.66
C PRO A 110 -0.78 -2.87 5.21
N GLY A 111 -1.26 -1.85 4.47
CA GLY A 111 -2.30 -0.92 4.91
C GLY A 111 -3.73 -1.50 4.92
N ALA A 112 -4.73 -0.61 4.99
CA ALA A 112 -6.13 -1.00 4.88
C ALA A 112 -6.54 -1.18 3.42
N ILE A 113 -6.34 -0.16 2.60
CA ILE A 113 -6.55 -0.20 1.15
C ILE A 113 -5.42 0.55 0.45
N THR A 114 -5.18 0.20 -0.81
CA THR A 114 -4.32 0.96 -1.71
C THR A 114 -5.14 1.47 -2.89
N LEU A 115 -4.98 2.76 -3.20
CA LEU A 115 -5.52 3.38 -4.39
C LEU A 115 -4.40 3.59 -5.37
N LEU A 116 -4.46 2.96 -6.53
CA LEU A 116 -3.41 3.02 -7.53
C LEU A 116 -3.85 3.83 -8.75
N LEU A 117 -3.16 4.94 -8.98
CA LEU A 117 -3.15 5.63 -10.26
C LEU A 117 -2.04 5.00 -11.12
N GLN A 118 -2.34 4.65 -12.36
CA GLN A 118 -1.38 4.09 -13.32
C GLN A 118 -1.54 4.73 -14.69
N ASP A 119 -0.44 4.74 -15.45
CA ASP A 119 -0.46 5.11 -16.86
C ASP A 119 -1.12 4.02 -17.73
N ASP A 120 -1.05 4.15 -19.04
CA ASP A 120 -1.64 3.26 -20.03
C ASP A 120 -0.76 2.04 -20.43
N CYS A 121 0.42 1.88 -19.81
CA CYS A 121 1.36 0.81 -20.16
C CYS A 121 0.91 -0.58 -19.72
N GLY A 122 0.08 -0.70 -18.69
CA GLY A 122 -0.34 -1.98 -18.15
C GLY A 122 0.74 -2.67 -17.30
N GLY A 123 0.75 -4.02 -17.30
CA GLY A 123 1.74 -4.82 -16.58
C GLY A 123 1.37 -5.16 -15.12
N LEU A 124 0.31 -4.57 -14.56
CA LEU A 124 -0.21 -4.97 -13.26
C LEU A 124 -0.99 -6.28 -13.39
N GLN A 125 -0.71 -7.23 -12.49
CA GLN A 125 -1.46 -8.47 -12.35
C GLN A 125 -1.93 -8.67 -10.92
N ALA A 126 -3.14 -9.17 -10.75
CA ALA A 126 -3.71 -9.59 -9.47
C ALA A 126 -3.94 -11.10 -9.45
N ARG A 127 -3.85 -11.71 -8.26
CA ARG A 127 -4.06 -13.15 -8.10
C ARG A 127 -5.52 -13.44 -7.79
N SER A 128 -6.20 -14.08 -8.73
CA SER A 128 -7.55 -14.60 -8.54
C SER A 128 -7.50 -16.02 -7.99
N ARG A 129 -8.42 -16.37 -7.07
CA ARG A 129 -8.56 -17.75 -6.57
C ARG A 129 -9.00 -18.71 -7.65
N ALA A 130 -9.84 -18.26 -8.59
CA ALA A 130 -10.43 -19.10 -9.64
C ALA A 130 -9.53 -19.21 -10.90
N HIS A 131 -8.79 -18.13 -11.23
CA HIS A 131 -8.13 -18.01 -12.54
C HIS A 131 -6.61 -17.81 -12.44
N GLY A 132 -6.02 -17.89 -11.24
CA GLY A 132 -4.60 -17.60 -11.05
C GLY A 132 -4.28 -16.12 -11.27
N TRP A 133 -3.20 -15.81 -11.99
CA TRP A 133 -2.83 -14.44 -12.31
C TRP A 133 -3.70 -13.88 -13.43
N ILE A 134 -4.30 -12.73 -13.19
CA ILE A 134 -5.13 -11.98 -14.16
C ILE A 134 -4.54 -10.59 -14.37
N ASP A 135 -4.55 -10.12 -15.59
CA ASP A 135 -4.15 -8.75 -15.90
C ASP A 135 -5.18 -7.76 -15.35
N VAL A 136 -4.67 -6.62 -14.84
CA VAL A 136 -5.47 -5.46 -14.44
C VAL A 136 -5.17 -4.33 -15.44
N PRO A 137 -5.87 -4.29 -16.57
CA PRO A 137 -5.58 -3.33 -17.63
C PRO A 137 -5.87 -1.90 -17.14
N PRO A 138 -5.08 -0.91 -17.59
CA PRO A 138 -5.41 0.48 -17.35
C PRO A 138 -6.76 0.84 -17.97
N LEU A 139 -7.53 1.63 -17.25
CA LEU A 139 -8.79 2.19 -17.73
C LEU A 139 -8.75 3.71 -17.50
N ALA A 140 -8.93 4.48 -18.56
CA ALA A 140 -8.90 5.93 -18.48
C ALA A 140 -9.94 6.46 -17.49
N GLY A 141 -9.50 7.34 -16.57
CA GLY A 141 -10.35 7.92 -15.53
C GLY A 141 -10.67 6.99 -14.36
N ALA A 142 -10.07 5.80 -14.30
CA ALA A 142 -10.25 4.85 -13.20
C ALA A 142 -9.04 4.81 -12.27
N ILE A 143 -9.32 4.50 -11.00
CA ILE A 143 -8.33 4.19 -9.98
C ILE A 143 -8.50 2.72 -9.59
N VAL A 144 -7.41 1.95 -9.56
CA VAL A 144 -7.45 0.58 -9.05
C VAL A 144 -7.45 0.62 -7.54
N VAL A 145 -8.35 -0.14 -6.90
CA VAL A 145 -8.41 -0.27 -5.45
C VAL A 145 -8.16 -1.72 -5.06
N ASN A 146 -7.21 -1.96 -4.16
CA ASN A 146 -6.99 -3.27 -3.58
C ASN A 146 -7.07 -3.25 -2.05
N VAL A 147 -7.53 -4.35 -1.49
CA VAL A 147 -7.55 -4.63 -0.06
C VAL A 147 -6.14 -4.91 0.43
N GLY A 148 -5.78 -4.31 1.55
CA GLY A 148 -4.52 -4.58 2.24
C GLY A 148 -4.71 -5.46 3.50
N ASP A 149 -3.59 -5.79 4.14
CA ASP A 149 -3.53 -6.73 5.26
C ASP A 149 -4.38 -6.29 6.46
N ILE A 150 -4.39 -4.98 6.77
CA ILE A 150 -5.14 -4.48 7.92
C ILE A 150 -6.65 -4.61 7.72
N LEU A 151 -7.16 -4.33 6.51
CA LEU A 151 -8.59 -4.52 6.25
C LEU A 151 -8.98 -6.00 6.30
N GLN A 152 -8.08 -6.91 5.90
CA GLN A 152 -8.30 -8.35 6.08
C GLN A 152 -8.49 -8.71 7.55
N VAL A 153 -7.61 -8.22 8.44
CA VAL A 153 -7.74 -8.46 9.89
C VAL A 153 -9.00 -7.84 10.44
N TRP A 154 -9.24 -6.55 10.17
CA TRP A 154 -10.42 -5.85 10.68
C TRP A 154 -11.73 -6.54 10.29
N THR A 155 -11.79 -7.11 9.09
CA THR A 155 -12.96 -7.81 8.59
C THR A 155 -12.99 -9.31 8.95
N ASN A 156 -12.02 -9.80 9.73
CA ASN A 156 -11.91 -11.19 10.13
C ASN A 156 -11.98 -12.14 8.93
N ASP A 157 -11.15 -11.85 7.87
CA ASP A 157 -11.08 -12.55 6.58
C ASP A 157 -12.32 -12.45 5.66
N ARG A 158 -13.32 -11.61 5.98
CA ARG A 158 -14.42 -11.35 5.02
C ARG A 158 -13.93 -10.65 3.76
N CYS A 159 -12.95 -9.76 3.89
CA CYS A 159 -12.14 -9.25 2.79
C CYS A 159 -10.73 -9.84 2.91
N THR A 160 -10.14 -10.28 1.81
CA THR A 160 -8.76 -10.80 1.81
C THR A 160 -7.83 -9.85 1.09
N ALA A 161 -6.61 -9.69 1.61
CA ALA A 161 -5.60 -8.86 0.99
C ALA A 161 -5.30 -9.32 -0.45
N GLY A 162 -5.24 -8.36 -1.35
CA GLY A 162 -5.04 -8.60 -2.78
C GLY A 162 -3.58 -8.87 -3.12
N VAL A 163 -3.23 -10.12 -3.36
CA VAL A 163 -1.89 -10.46 -3.88
C VAL A 163 -1.74 -9.94 -5.30
N HIS A 164 -0.72 -9.13 -5.54
CA HIS A 164 -0.48 -8.52 -6.85
C HIS A 164 1.01 -8.44 -7.19
N ARG A 165 1.32 -8.22 -8.47
CA ARG A 165 2.69 -8.11 -8.99
C ARG A 165 2.72 -7.22 -10.23
N VAL A 166 3.93 -6.82 -10.65
CA VAL A 166 4.15 -6.14 -11.93
C VAL A 166 5.08 -6.99 -12.79
N VAL A 167 4.61 -7.35 -13.98
CA VAL A 167 5.42 -8.07 -14.98
C VAL A 167 6.44 -7.13 -15.62
N PRO A 168 7.51 -7.66 -16.28
CA PRO A 168 8.49 -6.83 -16.96
C PRO A 168 7.84 -5.87 -17.95
N ILE A 169 8.29 -4.63 -17.95
CA ILE A 169 7.76 -3.57 -18.81
C ILE A 169 8.49 -3.61 -20.14
N THR A 170 7.74 -3.71 -21.23
CA THR A 170 8.27 -3.72 -22.60
C THR A 170 8.03 -2.41 -23.36
N ALA A 171 7.18 -1.53 -22.81
CA ALA A 171 6.90 -0.22 -23.40
C ALA A 171 8.15 0.67 -23.37
N PRO A 172 8.61 1.23 -24.52
CA PRO A 172 9.88 1.97 -24.59
C PRO A 172 9.97 3.17 -23.64
N GLN A 173 8.84 3.82 -23.34
CA GLN A 173 8.74 4.93 -22.40
C GLN A 173 8.85 4.52 -20.94
N GLY A 174 8.82 3.20 -20.65
CA GLY A 174 8.67 2.71 -19.29
C GLY A 174 7.23 2.82 -18.79
N ARG A 175 7.01 2.51 -17.51
CA ARG A 175 5.72 2.57 -16.83
C ARG A 175 5.81 3.47 -15.60
N ILE A 176 4.80 4.31 -15.40
CA ILE A 176 4.62 5.11 -14.20
C ILE A 176 3.38 4.63 -13.43
N SER A 177 3.52 4.50 -12.11
CA SER A 177 2.37 4.28 -11.25
C SER A 177 2.53 5.00 -9.90
N ILE A 178 1.40 5.38 -9.31
CA ILE A 178 1.37 6.14 -8.06
C ILE A 178 0.40 5.45 -7.10
N PRO A 179 0.85 4.47 -6.31
CA PRO A 179 0.06 3.92 -5.23
C PRO A 179 -0.03 4.91 -4.07
N PHE A 180 -1.23 5.08 -3.56
CA PHE A 180 -1.54 5.74 -2.31
C PHE A 180 -1.98 4.70 -1.29
N PHE A 181 -1.15 4.49 -0.26
CA PHE A 181 -1.38 3.53 0.80
C PHE A 181 -2.16 4.17 1.93
N TYR A 182 -3.44 3.84 2.07
CA TYR A 182 -4.25 4.32 3.17
C TYR A 182 -4.02 3.46 4.40
N GLN A 183 -3.34 4.04 5.38
CA GLN A 183 -2.78 3.33 6.53
C GLN A 183 -3.38 3.84 7.85
N PRO A 184 -3.50 2.97 8.88
CA PRO A 184 -3.98 3.36 10.19
C PRO A 184 -3.16 4.48 10.83
N LYS A 185 -3.70 5.09 11.88
CA LYS A 185 -2.93 5.98 12.76
C LYS A 185 -1.84 5.20 13.50
N VAL A 186 -0.78 5.90 13.90
CA VAL A 186 0.44 5.28 14.45
C VAL A 186 0.19 4.41 15.69
N ASP A 187 -0.75 4.81 16.53
CA ASP A 187 -1.13 4.15 17.79
C ASP A 187 -2.33 3.20 17.65
N ALA A 188 -2.76 2.91 16.41
CA ALA A 188 -3.87 2.00 16.20
C ALA A 188 -3.55 0.59 16.70
N VAL A 189 -4.49 0.03 17.44
CA VAL A 189 -4.55 -1.41 17.74
C VAL A 189 -5.36 -2.06 16.63
N VAL A 190 -4.76 -3.07 16.00
CA VAL A 190 -5.37 -3.83 14.91
C VAL A 190 -5.92 -5.13 15.48
N GLU A 191 -7.21 -5.29 15.39
CA GLU A 191 -7.95 -6.46 15.86
C GLU A 191 -9.22 -6.64 15.02
N PRO A 192 -9.79 -7.86 14.92
CA PRO A 192 -11.01 -8.08 14.17
C PRO A 192 -12.19 -7.26 14.71
N TRP A 193 -12.92 -6.60 13.82
CA TRP A 193 -14.18 -5.93 14.13
C TRP A 193 -15.31 -6.96 14.10
N LEU A 194 -15.49 -7.65 15.22
CA LEU A 194 -16.44 -8.77 15.30
C LEU A 194 -17.86 -8.28 15.49
N ALA A 195 -18.79 -8.96 14.83
CA ALA A 195 -20.22 -8.80 15.04
C ALA A 195 -20.80 -10.06 15.73
N GLY A 196 -21.42 -9.88 16.90
CA GLY A 196 -22.06 -10.99 17.61
C GLY A 196 -21.06 -12.00 18.21
N ALA A 197 -21.28 -13.29 17.94
CA ALA A 197 -20.50 -14.39 18.51
C ALA A 197 -19.39 -14.92 17.58
N GLU A 198 -18.89 -14.10 16.66
CA GLU A 198 -17.81 -14.51 15.76
C GLU A 198 -16.53 -14.82 16.55
N THR A 199 -15.85 -15.92 16.18
CA THR A 199 -14.53 -16.24 16.71
C THR A 199 -13.47 -15.41 15.97
N PRO A 200 -12.56 -14.72 16.70
CA PRO A 200 -11.49 -13.97 16.05
C PRO A 200 -10.51 -14.91 15.36
N HIS A 201 -10.15 -14.61 14.11
CA HIS A 201 -9.09 -15.32 13.41
C HIS A 201 -7.70 -14.75 13.73
N TYR A 202 -7.64 -13.56 14.31
CA TYR A 202 -6.40 -12.85 14.62
C TYR A 202 -6.39 -12.38 16.07
N ARG A 203 -5.24 -12.42 16.70
CA ARG A 203 -4.97 -11.72 17.95
C ARG A 203 -4.71 -10.23 17.68
N ALA A 204 -5.00 -9.38 18.65
CA ALA A 204 -4.69 -7.95 18.57
C ALA A 204 -3.19 -7.69 18.49
N PHE A 205 -2.79 -6.68 17.72
CA PHE A 205 -1.40 -6.23 17.59
C PHE A 205 -1.31 -4.72 17.30
N SER A 206 -0.12 -4.16 17.49
CA SER A 206 0.13 -2.74 17.19
C SER A 206 0.40 -2.53 15.70
N TRP A 207 -0.28 -1.57 15.07
CA TRP A 207 0.03 -1.14 13.72
C TRP A 207 1.50 -0.72 13.57
N GLN A 208 2.03 0.05 14.54
CA GLN A 208 3.42 0.51 14.51
C GLN A 208 4.43 -0.65 14.51
N GLU A 209 4.17 -1.70 15.28
CA GLU A 209 5.00 -2.89 15.31
C GLU A 209 4.94 -3.63 13.97
N TYR A 210 3.72 -3.83 13.45
CA TYR A 210 3.52 -4.51 12.18
C TYR A 210 4.21 -3.81 11.03
N ILE A 211 3.94 -2.50 10.83
CA ILE A 211 4.54 -1.76 9.72
C ILE A 211 6.07 -1.67 9.83
N ARG A 212 6.61 -1.63 11.04
CA ARG A 212 8.06 -1.67 11.23
C ARG A 212 8.64 -2.99 10.74
N GLY A 213 8.04 -4.12 11.12
CA GLY A 213 8.50 -5.44 10.68
C GLY A 213 8.36 -5.67 9.16
N ARG A 214 7.34 -5.04 8.54
CA ARG A 214 7.13 -5.11 7.08
C ARG A 214 8.11 -4.26 6.27
N VAL A 215 8.70 -3.22 6.85
CA VAL A 215 9.51 -2.24 6.09
C VAL A 215 11.01 -2.39 6.39
N THR A 216 11.37 -3.03 7.48
CA THR A 216 12.78 -3.06 7.92
C THR A 216 13.63 -3.89 6.96
N ASP A 217 13.11 -4.96 6.40
CA ASP A 217 13.83 -5.83 5.49
C ASP A 217 13.78 -5.38 4.01
N ASN A 218 12.85 -4.50 3.64
CA ASN A 218 12.73 -3.99 2.27
C ASN A 218 13.91 -3.14 1.78
N TYR A 219 14.77 -2.64 2.69
CA TYR A 219 15.86 -1.71 2.37
C TYR A 219 17.24 -2.22 2.81
N SER A 220 17.28 -3.26 3.60
CA SER A 220 18.52 -3.86 4.10
C SER A 220 18.21 -5.28 4.52
N ASP A 221 18.74 -6.26 3.83
CA ASP A 221 18.68 -7.66 4.26
C ASP A 221 19.38 -7.77 5.63
N ILE A 222 18.57 -7.86 6.67
CA ILE A 222 19.04 -8.03 8.05
C ILE A 222 18.94 -9.50 8.49
N GLY A 223 18.59 -10.39 7.55
CA GLY A 223 18.45 -11.83 7.80
C GLY A 223 17.22 -12.21 8.62
N GLU A 224 16.24 -11.31 8.76
CA GLU A 224 14.94 -11.60 9.37
C GLU A 224 13.89 -11.78 8.28
N GLU A 225 13.05 -12.81 8.41
CA GLU A 225 11.91 -12.99 7.50
C GLU A 225 10.93 -11.82 7.66
N ASP A 226 10.44 -11.31 6.54
CA ASP A 226 9.34 -10.33 6.47
C ASP A 226 8.17 -10.78 7.35
N ILE A 227 7.74 -9.92 8.25
CA ILE A 227 6.56 -10.19 9.09
C ILE A 227 5.32 -10.22 8.19
N GLN A 228 4.74 -11.40 8.04
CA GLN A 228 3.47 -11.58 7.33
C GLN A 228 2.29 -11.54 8.30
N ILE A 229 1.11 -11.18 7.79
CA ILE A 229 -0.12 -11.08 8.59
C ILE A 229 -0.48 -12.41 9.27
N ASP A 230 -0.10 -13.52 8.68
CA ASP A 230 -0.37 -14.87 9.20
C ASP A 230 0.28 -15.12 10.58
N ARG A 231 1.32 -14.37 10.96
CA ARG A 231 1.93 -14.40 12.30
C ARG A 231 0.95 -14.09 13.42
N TYR A 232 -0.11 -13.36 13.12
CA TYR A 232 -1.10 -12.90 14.09
C TYR A 232 -2.36 -13.77 14.10
N LYS A 233 -2.44 -14.80 13.26
CA LYS A 233 -3.55 -15.76 13.30
C LYS A 233 -3.59 -16.50 14.62
N VAL A 234 -4.80 -16.71 15.12
CA VAL A 234 -5.05 -17.62 16.25
C VAL A 234 -5.30 -19.04 15.73
N ALA A 235 -4.87 -20.03 16.51
CA ALA A 235 -5.01 -21.43 16.15
C ALA A 235 -6.47 -21.89 16.23
#